data_5960f92bff43f14b0986f63c02e5b036
#
_entry.id   5960f92bff43f14b0986f63c02e5b036
#
_cell.length_a   1.000
_cell.length_b   1.000
_cell.length_c   1.000
_cell.angle_alpha   90.00
_cell.angle_beta   90.00
_cell.angle_gamma   90.00
#
_symmetry.space_group_name_H-M   'P 1'
#
loop_
_entity.id
_entity.type
_entity.pdbx_description
1 polymer ?
#
loop_
_entity_poly.entity_id
_entity_poly.type
_entity_poly.pdbx_seq_one_letter_code
_entity_poly.pdbx_strand_id
1 'polypeptide(L)'
;MMWETTITALLTLAIYTILVGDNPLYKFAEHLLLGLTIGYSLVITVKSILIPQAITPMAEGSLAAVIPIVLGSVMFLRVHAKLAGWSQIPLALLIGAGAGAAIPAMMQARVLKQVSATISGSGTLDGVIILLGVIVTIMYFVFTRPHSGGWGKAAVAGRYFMMIFFGATFAYTVMSRMALLIGRLEFLLADWLGVM
;
A
#
# COMPACT_ATOMS: atom_id res chain seq x y z
N MET A 1 29.31 0.18 14.07
CA MET A 1 28.47 1.34 14.44
C MET A 1 28.84 2.59 13.63
N MET A 2 30.04 3.19 13.75
CA MET A 2 30.36 4.42 12.99
C MET A 2 30.26 4.26 11.45
N TRP A 3 30.61 3.11 10.89
CA TRP A 3 30.52 2.85 9.46
C TRP A 3 29.08 2.82 8.92
N GLU A 4 28.20 2.19 9.66
CA GLU A 4 26.77 2.08 9.26
C GLU A 4 26.11 3.45 9.26
N THR A 5 26.37 4.25 10.28
CA THR A 5 25.86 5.63 10.40
C THR A 5 26.38 6.50 9.26
N THR A 6 27.68 6.40 8.94
CA THR A 6 28.29 7.20 7.87
C THR A 6 27.73 6.79 6.49
N ILE A 7 27.61 5.50 6.20
CA ILE A 7 27.03 5.02 4.93
C ILE A 7 25.58 5.50 4.81
N THR A 8 24.80 5.38 5.88
CA THR A 8 23.40 5.84 5.89
C THR A 8 23.30 7.35 5.67
N ALA A 9 24.18 8.14 6.29
CA ALA A 9 24.24 9.59 6.11
C ALA A 9 24.59 9.96 4.66
N LEU A 10 25.61 9.32 4.09
CA LEU A 10 26.03 9.56 2.70
C LEU A 10 24.92 9.21 1.70
N LEU A 11 24.23 8.08 1.89
CA LEU A 11 23.11 7.70 1.04
C LEU A 11 21.93 8.67 1.19
N THR A 12 21.67 9.14 2.41
CA THR A 12 20.62 10.14 2.66
C THR A 12 20.94 11.46 1.94
N LEU A 13 22.18 11.92 2.03
CA LEU A 13 22.63 13.12 1.31
C LEU A 13 22.57 12.92 -0.21
N ALA A 14 22.97 11.75 -0.70
CA ALA A 14 22.88 11.42 -2.12
C ALA A 14 21.43 11.46 -2.64
N ILE A 15 20.45 10.98 -1.85
CA ILE A 15 19.04 11.08 -2.20
C ILE A 15 18.56 12.53 -2.18
N TYR A 16 19.01 13.35 -1.24
CA TYR A 16 18.61 14.76 -1.17
C TYR A 16 19.15 15.61 -2.32
N THR A 17 20.17 15.14 -3.04
CA THR A 17 20.65 15.88 -4.23
C THR A 17 19.60 16.00 -5.34
N ILE A 18 18.52 15.20 -5.33
CA ILE A 18 17.36 15.34 -6.24
C ILE A 18 16.71 16.73 -6.16
N LEU A 19 16.79 17.39 -5.00
CA LEU A 19 16.24 18.74 -4.81
C LEU A 19 16.91 19.80 -5.70
N VAL A 20 18.16 19.55 -6.10
CA VAL A 20 18.93 20.47 -6.96
C VAL A 20 18.80 20.10 -8.44
N GLY A 21 18.56 18.81 -8.71
CA GLY A 21 18.42 18.30 -10.08
C GLY A 21 18.81 16.82 -10.19
N ASP A 22 18.64 16.27 -11.39
CA ASP A 22 18.93 14.87 -11.69
C ASP A 22 20.45 14.66 -11.79
N ASN A 23 21.04 14.13 -10.72
CA ASN A 23 22.48 13.95 -10.56
C ASN A 23 22.88 12.47 -10.58
N PRO A 24 24.12 12.13 -11.01
CA PRO A 24 24.61 10.75 -10.99
C PRO A 24 24.66 10.14 -9.57
N LEU A 25 24.84 10.96 -8.52
CA LEU A 25 24.82 10.52 -7.12
C LEU A 25 23.42 10.04 -6.72
N TYR A 26 22.38 10.79 -7.10
CA TYR A 26 21.00 10.38 -6.88
C TYR A 26 20.68 9.09 -7.62
N LYS A 27 21.05 8.98 -8.92
CA LYS A 27 20.83 7.76 -9.71
C LYS A 27 21.50 6.54 -9.12
N PHE A 28 22.71 6.69 -8.59
CA PHE A 28 23.41 5.60 -7.90
C PHE A 28 22.63 5.14 -6.66
N ALA A 29 22.21 6.07 -5.79
CA ALA A 29 21.46 5.75 -4.58
C ALA A 29 20.08 5.13 -4.92
N GLU A 30 19.42 5.62 -5.96
CA GLU A 30 18.14 5.07 -6.46
C GLU A 30 18.31 3.64 -6.97
N HIS A 31 19.28 3.39 -7.84
CA HIS A 31 19.55 2.04 -8.37
C HIS A 31 19.96 1.07 -7.27
N LEU A 32 20.73 1.54 -6.29
CA LEU A 32 21.11 0.74 -5.13
C LEU A 32 19.89 0.37 -4.29
N LEU A 33 18.99 1.33 -4.02
CA LEU A 33 17.75 1.09 -3.29
C LEU A 33 16.85 0.09 -4.02
N LEU A 34 16.65 0.31 -5.34
CA LEU A 34 15.84 -0.58 -6.17
C LEU A 34 16.45 -2.00 -6.23
N GLY A 35 17.76 -2.08 -6.43
CA GLY A 35 18.46 -3.36 -6.48
C GLY A 35 18.36 -4.14 -5.17
N LEU A 36 18.57 -3.48 -4.03
CA LEU A 36 18.41 -4.09 -2.71
C LEU A 36 16.97 -4.54 -2.45
N THR A 37 15.98 -3.71 -2.79
CA THR A 37 14.57 -4.02 -2.58
C THR A 37 14.14 -5.22 -3.41
N ILE A 38 14.51 -5.24 -4.70
CA ILE A 38 14.19 -6.34 -5.60
C ILE A 38 14.93 -7.62 -5.17
N GLY A 39 16.22 -7.52 -4.86
CA GLY A 39 17.02 -8.66 -4.40
C GLY A 39 16.50 -9.26 -3.09
N TYR A 40 16.17 -8.43 -2.12
CA TYR A 40 15.58 -8.85 -0.86
C TYR A 40 14.21 -9.54 -1.06
N SER A 41 13.33 -8.92 -1.86
CA SER A 41 12.02 -9.50 -2.19
C SER A 41 12.15 -10.84 -2.90
N LEU A 42 13.10 -10.96 -3.82
CA LEU A 42 13.38 -12.21 -4.53
C LEU A 42 13.85 -13.30 -3.56
N VAL A 43 14.79 -13.00 -2.67
CA VAL A 43 15.29 -13.95 -1.67
C VAL A 43 14.18 -14.42 -0.74
N ILE A 44 13.32 -13.48 -0.26
CA ILE A 44 12.16 -13.85 0.58
C ILE A 44 11.19 -14.72 -0.21
N THR A 45 10.86 -14.37 -1.44
CA THR A 45 9.94 -15.14 -2.28
C THR A 45 10.48 -16.56 -2.49
N VAL A 46 11.75 -16.70 -2.78
CA VAL A 46 12.37 -18.03 -2.98
C VAL A 46 12.38 -18.82 -1.67
N LYS A 47 12.88 -18.23 -0.57
CA LYS A 47 13.05 -18.96 0.71
C LYS A 47 11.73 -19.22 1.43
N SER A 48 10.78 -18.28 1.41
CA SER A 48 9.55 -18.34 2.21
C SER A 48 8.35 -18.87 1.43
N ILE A 49 8.38 -18.82 0.11
CA ILE A 49 7.26 -19.25 -0.74
C ILE A 49 7.68 -20.42 -1.62
N LEU A 50 8.70 -20.25 -2.46
CA LEU A 50 9.03 -21.23 -3.49
C LEU A 50 9.55 -22.54 -2.88
N ILE A 51 10.48 -22.46 -1.93
CA ILE A 51 11.05 -23.66 -1.28
C ILE A 51 9.97 -24.41 -0.49
N PRO A 52 9.26 -23.80 0.50
CA PRO A 52 8.34 -24.55 1.35
C PRO A 52 7.02 -24.92 0.68
N GLN A 53 6.57 -24.16 -0.32
CA GLN A 53 5.27 -24.41 -0.95
C GLN A 53 5.35 -25.17 -2.29
N ALA A 54 6.51 -25.18 -2.94
CA ALA A 54 6.68 -25.87 -4.22
C ALA A 54 7.73 -26.98 -4.14
N ILE A 55 8.95 -26.66 -3.71
CA ILE A 55 10.06 -27.62 -3.77
C ILE A 55 9.93 -28.72 -2.71
N THR A 56 9.66 -28.35 -1.46
CA THR A 56 9.56 -29.34 -0.36
C THR A 56 8.39 -30.32 -0.55
N PRO A 57 7.15 -29.91 -0.86
CA PRO A 57 6.05 -30.85 -1.09
C PRO A 57 6.25 -31.72 -2.33
N MET A 58 6.96 -31.20 -3.35
CA MET A 58 7.32 -31.99 -4.52
C MET A 58 8.34 -33.10 -4.18
N ALA A 59 9.32 -32.81 -3.32
CA ALA A 59 10.29 -33.80 -2.83
C ALA A 59 9.63 -34.88 -1.96
N GLU A 60 8.54 -34.55 -1.26
CA GLU A 60 7.71 -35.47 -0.46
C GLU A 60 6.70 -36.26 -1.30
N GLY A 61 6.68 -36.08 -2.64
CA GLY A 61 5.81 -36.85 -3.54
C GLY A 61 4.38 -36.29 -3.68
N SER A 62 4.12 -35.07 -3.28
CA SER A 62 2.81 -34.42 -3.40
C SER A 62 2.54 -34.00 -4.84
N LEU A 63 1.60 -34.71 -5.51
CA LEU A 63 1.15 -34.36 -6.87
C LEU A 63 0.48 -32.95 -6.94
N ALA A 64 -0.07 -32.48 -5.84
CA ALA A 64 -0.70 -31.15 -5.79
C ALA A 64 0.30 -30.01 -6.00
N ALA A 65 1.56 -30.18 -5.63
CA ALA A 65 2.63 -29.20 -5.83
C ALA A 65 3.07 -29.06 -7.30
N VAL A 66 2.78 -30.04 -8.13
CA VAL A 66 3.13 -30.01 -9.56
C VAL A 66 2.31 -28.96 -10.30
N ILE A 67 1.05 -28.76 -9.93
CA ILE A 67 0.13 -27.83 -10.61
C ILE A 67 0.67 -26.40 -10.61
N PRO A 68 1.01 -25.78 -9.46
CA PRO A 68 1.54 -24.40 -9.44
C PRO A 68 2.90 -24.28 -10.13
N ILE A 69 3.72 -25.32 -10.11
CA ILE A 69 5.02 -25.31 -10.79
C ILE A 69 4.83 -25.31 -12.31
N VAL A 70 3.93 -26.17 -12.83
CA VAL A 70 3.60 -26.20 -14.27
C VAL A 70 3.00 -24.86 -14.71
N LEU A 71 2.03 -24.31 -13.95
CA LEU A 71 1.43 -23.03 -14.26
C LEU A 71 2.47 -21.89 -14.22
N GLY A 72 3.37 -21.89 -13.24
CA GLY A 72 4.47 -20.93 -13.16
C GLY A 72 5.44 -21.06 -14.34
N SER A 73 5.77 -22.27 -14.75
CA SER A 73 6.63 -22.53 -15.90
C SER A 73 5.98 -22.05 -17.21
N VAL A 74 4.68 -22.25 -17.38
CA VAL A 74 3.93 -21.75 -18.54
C VAL A 74 3.94 -20.22 -18.60
N MET A 75 4.01 -19.51 -17.48
CA MET A 75 4.16 -18.03 -17.48
C MET A 75 5.45 -17.56 -18.17
N PHE A 76 6.55 -18.32 -18.09
CA PHE A 76 7.80 -17.98 -18.78
C PHE A 76 7.71 -18.08 -20.30
N LEU A 77 6.72 -18.79 -20.85
CA LEU A 77 6.48 -18.85 -22.30
C LEU A 77 6.14 -17.47 -22.89
N ARG A 78 5.80 -16.50 -22.06
CA ARG A 78 5.57 -15.11 -22.48
C ARG A 78 6.80 -14.44 -23.11
N VAL A 79 7.99 -14.92 -22.81
CA VAL A 79 9.24 -14.41 -23.40
C VAL A 79 9.29 -14.72 -24.91
N HIS A 80 8.58 -15.75 -25.36
CA HIS A 80 8.56 -16.17 -26.76
C HIS A 80 7.26 -15.72 -27.45
N ALA A 81 7.36 -14.82 -28.42
CA ALA A 81 6.19 -14.20 -29.07
C ALA A 81 5.16 -15.21 -29.62
N LYS A 82 5.63 -16.37 -30.15
CA LYS A 82 4.75 -17.41 -30.70
C LYS A 82 3.98 -18.22 -29.64
N LEU A 83 4.51 -18.30 -28.43
CA LEU A 83 3.96 -19.11 -27.33
C LEU A 83 3.31 -18.25 -26.23
N ALA A 84 3.34 -16.92 -26.40
CA ALA A 84 2.80 -15.95 -25.44
C ALA A 84 1.30 -16.16 -25.14
N GLY A 85 0.52 -16.72 -26.10
CA GLY A 85 -0.89 -17.04 -25.90
C GLY A 85 -1.14 -18.04 -24.76
N TRP A 86 -0.25 -19.01 -24.55
CA TRP A 86 -0.39 -20.01 -23.48
C TRP A 86 -0.21 -19.42 -22.08
N SER A 87 0.57 -18.36 -21.96
CA SER A 87 0.77 -17.67 -20.67
C SER A 87 -0.50 -16.94 -20.17
N GLN A 88 -1.51 -16.77 -21.02
CA GLN A 88 -2.77 -16.15 -20.62
C GLN A 88 -3.58 -17.05 -19.65
N ILE A 89 -3.44 -18.37 -19.74
CA ILE A 89 -4.17 -19.31 -18.88
C ILE A 89 -3.76 -19.14 -17.40
N PRO A 90 -2.48 -19.28 -17.01
CA PRO A 90 -2.09 -19.07 -15.63
C PRO A 90 -2.30 -17.62 -15.18
N LEU A 91 -2.15 -16.64 -16.07
CA LEU A 91 -2.41 -15.24 -15.76
C LEU A 91 -3.89 -14.99 -15.45
N ALA A 92 -4.80 -15.53 -16.25
CA ALA A 92 -6.24 -15.41 -16.01
C ALA A 92 -6.65 -16.10 -14.72
N LEU A 93 -6.07 -17.25 -14.40
CA LEU A 93 -6.31 -17.96 -13.15
C LEU A 93 -5.80 -17.15 -11.94
N LEU A 94 -4.61 -16.57 -12.04
CA LEU A 94 -4.03 -15.75 -10.97
C LEU A 94 -4.85 -14.49 -10.72
N ILE A 95 -5.24 -13.77 -11.78
CA ILE A 95 -6.08 -12.57 -11.68
C ILE A 95 -7.48 -12.95 -11.17
N GLY A 96 -8.09 -14.01 -11.72
CA GLY A 96 -9.43 -14.45 -11.33
C GLY A 96 -9.50 -14.91 -9.88
N ALA A 97 -8.56 -15.74 -9.44
CA ALA A 97 -8.47 -16.20 -8.05
C ALA A 97 -8.15 -15.04 -7.11
N GLY A 98 -7.20 -14.17 -7.49
CA GLY A 98 -6.84 -12.99 -6.72
C GLY A 98 -8.01 -12.02 -6.55
N ALA A 99 -8.71 -11.68 -7.61
CA ALA A 99 -9.90 -10.83 -7.57
C ALA A 99 -11.04 -11.50 -6.78
N GLY A 100 -11.27 -12.80 -7.02
CA GLY A 100 -12.31 -13.56 -6.33
C GLY A 100 -12.10 -13.64 -4.81
N ALA A 101 -10.86 -13.73 -4.36
CA ALA A 101 -10.52 -13.71 -2.94
C ALA A 101 -10.48 -12.28 -2.37
N ALA A 102 -9.98 -11.31 -3.13
CA ALA A 102 -9.82 -9.94 -2.66
C ALA A 102 -11.15 -9.21 -2.46
N ILE A 103 -12.14 -9.42 -3.35
CA ILE A 103 -13.44 -8.73 -3.26
C ILE A 103 -14.17 -9.04 -1.94
N PRO A 104 -14.41 -10.31 -1.57
CA PRO A 104 -15.05 -10.63 -0.28
C PRO A 104 -14.21 -10.15 0.92
N ALA A 105 -12.89 -10.32 0.87
CA ALA A 105 -12.00 -9.90 1.94
C ALA A 105 -12.03 -8.37 2.15
N MET A 106 -12.03 -7.59 1.07
CA MET A 106 -12.16 -6.14 1.14
C MET A 106 -13.54 -5.69 1.63
N MET A 107 -14.61 -6.35 1.16
CA MET A 107 -15.96 -6.09 1.67
C MET A 107 -16.04 -6.32 3.17
N GLN A 108 -15.51 -7.43 3.65
CA GLN A 108 -15.50 -7.74 5.08
C GLN A 108 -14.63 -6.77 5.88
N ALA A 109 -13.39 -6.51 5.43
CA ALA A 109 -12.44 -5.70 6.18
C ALA A 109 -12.76 -4.20 6.14
N ARG A 110 -13.18 -3.67 5.00
CA ARG A 110 -13.36 -2.22 4.80
C ARG A 110 -14.81 -1.76 4.95
N VAL A 111 -15.79 -2.59 4.58
CA VAL A 111 -17.20 -2.20 4.67
C VAL A 111 -17.84 -2.74 5.93
N LEU A 112 -17.90 -4.06 6.09
CA LEU A 112 -18.65 -4.66 7.21
C LEU A 112 -18.03 -4.32 8.57
N LYS A 113 -16.69 -4.40 8.71
CA LYS A 113 -16.02 -4.02 9.96
C LYS A 113 -16.18 -2.54 10.26
N GLN A 114 -16.12 -1.67 9.24
CA GLN A 114 -16.29 -0.23 9.42
C GLN A 114 -17.72 0.11 9.84
N VAL A 115 -18.71 -0.47 9.19
CA VAL A 115 -20.13 -0.31 9.56
C VAL A 115 -20.38 -0.83 10.99
N SER A 116 -19.88 -2.03 11.31
CA SER A 116 -19.99 -2.58 12.66
C SER A 116 -19.34 -1.70 13.71
N ALA A 117 -18.14 -1.20 13.46
CA ALA A 117 -17.44 -0.29 14.38
C ALA A 117 -18.19 1.03 14.57
N THR A 118 -18.76 1.60 13.50
CA THR A 118 -19.55 2.83 13.55
C THR A 118 -20.81 2.63 14.40
N ILE A 119 -21.50 1.50 14.23
CA ILE A 119 -22.72 1.19 15.01
C ILE A 119 -22.36 0.90 16.48
N SER A 120 -21.33 0.08 16.73
CA SER A 120 -20.91 -0.27 18.10
C SER A 120 -20.41 0.94 18.88
N GLY A 121 -19.79 1.91 18.20
CA GLY A 121 -19.30 3.14 18.80
C GLY A 121 -20.40 4.15 19.16
N SER A 122 -21.65 3.96 18.72
CA SER A 122 -22.74 4.94 18.87
C SER A 122 -23.18 5.20 20.33
N GLY A 123 -22.67 4.42 21.29
CA GLY A 123 -22.88 4.65 22.73
C GLY A 123 -22.07 5.82 23.33
N THR A 124 -21.13 6.42 22.58
CA THR A 124 -20.32 7.54 23.01
C THR A 124 -20.69 8.79 22.21
N LEU A 125 -20.39 10.00 22.77
CA LEU A 125 -20.62 11.26 22.04
C LEU A 125 -19.87 11.30 20.70
N ASP A 126 -18.62 10.85 20.71
CA ASP A 126 -17.79 10.76 19.49
C ASP A 126 -18.40 9.80 18.45
N GLY A 127 -18.90 8.66 18.90
CA GLY A 127 -19.55 7.70 18.03
C GLY A 127 -20.84 8.21 17.41
N VAL A 128 -21.63 8.98 18.13
CA VAL A 128 -22.84 9.65 17.58
C VAL A 128 -22.45 10.66 16.51
N ILE A 129 -21.42 11.48 16.72
CA ILE A 129 -20.93 12.45 15.75
C ILE A 129 -20.44 11.72 14.47
N ILE A 130 -19.70 10.64 14.64
CA ILE A 130 -19.21 9.82 13.51
C ILE A 130 -20.39 9.22 12.74
N LEU A 131 -21.36 8.65 13.43
CA LEU A 131 -22.55 8.05 12.82
C LEU A 131 -23.35 9.10 12.01
N LEU A 132 -23.61 10.26 12.62
CA LEU A 132 -24.26 11.38 11.91
C LEU A 132 -23.46 11.84 10.70
N GLY A 133 -22.14 11.99 10.85
CA GLY A 133 -21.24 12.34 9.76
C GLY A 133 -21.29 11.34 8.61
N VAL A 134 -21.32 10.05 8.90
CA VAL A 134 -21.46 8.99 7.87
C VAL A 134 -22.80 9.12 7.15
N ILE A 135 -23.91 9.26 7.91
CA ILE A 135 -25.26 9.36 7.33
C ILE A 135 -25.35 10.58 6.41
N VAL A 136 -24.96 11.78 6.87
CA VAL A 136 -25.06 12.99 6.04
C VAL A 136 -24.13 12.95 4.83
N THR A 137 -22.97 12.29 4.95
CA THR A 137 -22.05 12.09 3.83
C THR A 137 -22.65 11.16 2.78
N ILE A 138 -23.26 10.05 3.20
CA ILE A 138 -23.97 9.14 2.28
C ILE A 138 -25.11 9.89 1.58
N MET A 139 -25.89 10.69 2.33
CA MET A 139 -26.97 11.50 1.74
C MET A 139 -26.48 12.48 0.68
N TYR A 140 -25.27 13.03 0.84
CA TYR A 140 -24.66 13.89 -0.18
C TYR A 140 -24.36 13.13 -1.48
N PHE A 141 -23.91 11.87 -1.41
CA PHE A 141 -23.60 11.06 -2.60
C PHE A 141 -24.82 10.42 -3.27
N VAL A 142 -26.00 10.52 -2.68
CA VAL A 142 -27.24 10.04 -3.31
C VAL A 142 -27.76 11.07 -4.30
N PHE A 143 -27.32 10.99 -5.55
CA PHE A 143 -27.74 11.87 -6.64
C PHE A 143 -29.11 11.52 -7.26
N THR A 144 -29.71 10.41 -6.84
CA THR A 144 -31.02 9.96 -7.35
C THR A 144 -32.17 10.88 -6.92
N ARG A 145 -31.96 11.66 -5.84
CA ARG A 145 -32.97 12.63 -5.33
C ARG A 145 -32.47 14.06 -5.50
N PRO A 146 -33.37 15.02 -5.87
CA PRO A 146 -33.00 16.41 -5.92
C PRO A 146 -32.63 16.92 -4.52
N HIS A 147 -31.54 17.67 -4.42
CA HIS A 147 -31.05 18.26 -3.16
C HIS A 147 -31.89 19.48 -2.77
N SER A 148 -33.19 19.29 -2.45
CA SER A 148 -34.12 20.34 -2.07
C SER A 148 -34.70 20.08 -0.67
N GLY A 149 -35.12 21.14 0.01
CA GLY A 149 -35.76 21.06 1.33
C GLY A 149 -34.83 20.51 2.42
N GLY A 150 -35.35 19.63 3.27
CA GLY A 150 -34.59 18.98 4.38
C GLY A 150 -33.45 18.12 3.90
N TRP A 151 -33.64 17.38 2.78
CA TRP A 151 -32.58 16.57 2.16
C TRP A 151 -31.39 17.42 1.69
N GLY A 152 -31.67 18.59 1.11
CA GLY A 152 -30.64 19.53 0.69
C GLY A 152 -29.80 20.06 1.85
N LYS A 153 -30.43 20.38 3.01
CA LYS A 153 -29.71 20.81 4.22
C LYS A 153 -28.79 19.71 4.75
N ALA A 154 -29.23 18.45 4.76
CA ALA A 154 -28.41 17.31 5.16
C ALA A 154 -27.24 17.07 4.20
N ALA A 155 -27.48 17.20 2.89
CA ALA A 155 -26.42 17.09 1.88
C ALA A 155 -25.36 18.20 2.00
N VAL A 156 -25.79 19.45 2.35
CA VAL A 156 -24.86 20.55 2.64
C VAL A 156 -24.00 20.24 3.88
N ALA A 157 -24.61 19.70 4.95
CA ALA A 157 -23.87 19.26 6.12
C ALA A 157 -22.85 18.17 5.77
N GLY A 158 -23.22 17.17 4.95
CA GLY A 158 -22.31 16.13 4.46
C GLY A 158 -21.12 16.72 3.69
N ARG A 159 -21.35 17.74 2.87
CA ARG A 159 -20.29 18.44 2.15
C ARG A 159 -19.29 19.09 3.12
N TYR A 160 -19.77 19.75 4.19
CA TYR A 160 -18.87 20.33 5.20
C TYR A 160 -18.08 19.26 5.95
N PHE A 161 -18.71 18.14 6.32
CA PHE A 161 -18.00 17.01 6.91
C PHE A 161 -16.86 16.50 6.02
N MET A 162 -17.11 16.34 4.72
CA MET A 162 -16.06 15.92 3.77
C MET A 162 -14.96 16.97 3.64
N MET A 163 -15.29 18.27 3.59
CA MET A 163 -14.27 19.34 3.52
C MET A 163 -13.36 19.32 4.74
N ILE A 164 -13.93 19.15 5.95
CA ILE A 164 -13.17 19.01 7.20
C ILE A 164 -12.28 17.75 7.14
N PHE A 165 -12.84 16.63 6.71
CA PHE A 165 -12.09 15.37 6.58
C PHE A 165 -10.93 15.50 5.59
N PHE A 166 -11.15 16.04 4.42
CA PHE A 166 -10.09 16.24 3.43
C PHE A 166 -9.02 17.21 3.94
N GLY A 167 -9.42 18.31 4.59
CA GLY A 167 -8.48 19.23 5.21
C GLY A 167 -7.64 18.58 6.29
N ALA A 168 -8.26 17.81 7.18
CA ALA A 168 -7.57 17.06 8.23
C ALA A 168 -6.63 15.99 7.67
N THR A 169 -7.07 15.23 6.65
CA THR A 169 -6.26 14.21 6.00
C THR A 169 -5.07 14.82 5.27
N PHE A 170 -5.27 15.95 4.60
CA PHE A 170 -4.18 16.70 3.97
C PHE A 170 -3.17 17.19 5.01
N ALA A 171 -3.65 17.83 6.08
CA ALA A 171 -2.80 18.29 7.16
C ALA A 171 -2.01 17.14 7.81
N TYR A 172 -2.66 16.01 8.07
CA TYR A 172 -2.00 14.80 8.60
C TYR A 172 -0.94 14.26 7.65
N THR A 173 -1.22 14.24 6.34
CA THR A 173 -0.26 13.80 5.33
C THR A 173 0.97 14.71 5.28
N VAL A 174 0.77 16.03 5.29
CA VAL A 174 1.87 17.01 5.35
C VAL A 174 2.66 16.85 6.63
N MET A 175 1.98 16.79 7.79
CA MET A 175 2.63 16.63 9.10
C MET A 175 3.48 15.37 9.17
N SER A 176 2.98 14.23 8.66
CA SER A 176 3.75 12.97 8.65
C SER A 176 4.99 13.06 7.77
N ARG A 177 4.91 13.75 6.62
CA ARG A 177 6.06 13.99 5.74
C ARG A 177 7.09 14.91 6.38
N MET A 178 6.63 15.98 7.03
CA MET A 178 7.50 16.88 7.79
C MET A 178 8.19 16.18 8.97
N ALA A 179 7.48 15.34 9.71
CA ALA A 179 8.07 14.56 10.79
C ALA A 179 9.18 13.63 10.29
N LEU A 180 8.98 12.97 9.13
CA LEU A 180 10.02 12.15 8.51
C LEU A 180 11.24 12.98 8.09
N LEU A 181 11.02 14.18 7.54
CA LEU A 181 12.11 15.10 7.17
C LEU A 181 12.89 15.54 8.40
N ILE A 182 12.19 15.98 9.46
CA ILE A 182 12.80 16.40 10.72
C ILE A 182 13.63 15.27 11.33
N GLY A 183 13.09 14.05 11.40
CA GLY A 183 13.84 12.91 11.92
C GLY A 183 15.09 12.56 11.08
N ARG A 184 15.07 12.81 9.77
CA ARG A 184 16.27 12.65 8.93
C ARG A 184 17.30 13.75 9.13
N LEU A 185 16.86 14.99 9.34
CA LEU A 185 17.75 16.10 9.67
C LEU A 185 18.37 15.92 11.04
N GLU A 186 17.59 15.50 12.04
CA GLU A 186 18.07 15.17 13.38
C GLU A 186 19.12 14.06 13.34
N PHE A 187 18.86 12.97 12.59
CA PHE A 187 19.84 11.91 12.36
C PHE A 187 21.17 12.45 11.78
N LEU A 188 21.09 13.33 10.78
CA LEU A 188 22.30 13.89 10.15
C LEU A 188 23.06 14.84 11.09
N LEU A 189 22.37 15.64 11.92
CA LEU A 189 22.98 16.64 12.77
C LEU A 189 23.41 16.08 14.13
N ALA A 190 22.59 15.23 14.76
CA ALA A 190 22.86 14.67 16.06
C ALA A 190 23.69 13.38 15.98
N ASP A 191 23.19 12.37 15.24
CA ASP A 191 23.81 11.04 15.25
C ASP A 191 25.09 10.96 14.41
N TRP A 192 25.16 11.73 13.30
CA TRP A 192 26.32 11.67 12.41
C TRP A 192 27.33 12.78 12.66
N LEU A 193 26.89 14.04 12.73
CA LEU A 193 27.80 15.18 12.93
C LEU A 193 28.07 15.49 14.40
N GLY A 194 27.22 15.03 15.33
CA GLY A 194 27.37 15.28 16.76
C GLY A 194 27.27 16.76 17.16
N VAL A 195 26.50 17.56 16.38
CA VAL A 195 26.38 19.01 16.57
C VAL A 195 25.27 19.37 17.55
N MET A 196 24.36 18.44 17.84
CA MET A 196 23.26 18.59 18.81
C MET A 196 23.31 17.50 19.88
#